data_1f050be89372fb2d35d74512d74d5b09
#
_entry.id   1f050be89372fb2d35d74512d74d5b09
#
_cell.length_a   1.000
_cell.length_b   1.000
_cell.length_c   1.000
_cell.angle_alpha   90.00
_cell.angle_beta   90.00
_cell.angle_gamma   90.00
#
_symmetry.space_group_name_H-M   'P 1'
#
loop_
_entity.id
_entity.type
_entity.pdbx_description
1 polymer ?
#
loop_
_entity_poly.entity_id
_entity_poly.type
_entity_poly.pdbx_seq_one_letter_code
_entity_poly.pdbx_strand_id
1 'polypeptide(L)'
;MSEQTGLSDDASWLQALLEKRRPDPGPVDGRWALGIGDMVADHSLTPDRLRWLVRKLNHFGGVAISEDAVEFDGDSVEWAEIEEIRTRSLIEYLFTGGVDKQIDKLPIPWFPFRRKVLGAISRAALTLLLAAAKQQLEGGALEIRIPAEVRYDGLLRTRELAPGMLAAVILADPAVRQCFEATASAHAVSVTPADDDVMDSADERADQIRSMLDAISARVRALSDG
;
A
#
# COMPACT_ATOMS: atom_id res chain seq x y z
N MET A 1 2.44 -10.25 -28.18
CA MET A 1 3.02 -8.91 -28.09
C MET A 1 2.06 -7.85 -27.49
N SER A 2 0.75 -8.10 -27.45
CA SER A 2 -0.25 -7.12 -26.93
C SER A 2 -0.42 -7.10 -25.40
N GLU A 3 -0.01 -8.13 -24.67
CA GLU A 3 -0.21 -8.24 -23.21
C GLU A 3 0.78 -7.41 -22.39
N GLN A 4 2.03 -7.31 -22.83
CA GLN A 4 3.02 -6.45 -22.14
C GLN A 4 2.67 -4.96 -22.19
N THR A 5 1.96 -4.53 -23.22
CA THR A 5 1.52 -3.13 -23.36
C THR A 5 0.47 -2.76 -22.29
N GLY A 6 -0.49 -3.67 -22.01
CA GLY A 6 -1.55 -3.40 -21.03
C GLY A 6 -1.06 -3.32 -19.58
N LEU A 7 -0.10 -4.15 -19.20
CA LEU A 7 0.51 -4.12 -17.85
C LEU A 7 1.33 -2.85 -17.60
N SER A 8 2.05 -2.41 -18.63
CA SER A 8 2.81 -1.15 -18.58
C SER A 8 1.89 0.07 -18.43
N ASP A 9 0.74 0.08 -19.13
CA ASP A 9 -0.22 1.17 -19.08
C ASP A 9 -0.93 1.26 -17.71
N ASP A 10 -1.33 0.10 -17.15
CA ASP A 10 -1.97 0.05 -15.80
C ASP A 10 -1.00 0.54 -14.71
N ALA A 11 0.28 0.13 -14.75
CA ALA A 11 1.28 0.57 -13.79
C ALA A 11 1.61 2.07 -13.92
N SER A 12 1.75 2.55 -15.15
CA SER A 12 2.03 3.96 -15.43
C SER A 12 0.90 4.87 -14.98
N TRP A 13 -0.36 4.42 -15.15
CA TRP A 13 -1.52 5.15 -14.66
C TRP A 13 -1.53 5.26 -13.13
N LEU A 14 -1.29 4.16 -12.41
CA LEU A 14 -1.26 4.18 -10.95
C LEU A 14 -0.11 5.05 -10.42
N GLN A 15 1.06 4.98 -11.03
CA GLN A 15 2.19 5.84 -10.70
C GLN A 15 1.85 7.32 -10.92
N ALA A 16 1.27 7.67 -12.05
CA ALA A 16 0.84 9.05 -12.33
C ALA A 16 -0.23 9.54 -11.34
N LEU A 17 -1.13 8.64 -10.90
CA LEU A 17 -2.11 8.96 -9.87
C LEU A 17 -1.45 9.22 -8.51
N LEU A 18 -0.51 8.37 -8.10
CA LEU A 18 0.28 8.56 -6.89
C LEU A 18 1.02 9.90 -6.93
N GLU A 19 1.73 10.19 -8.02
CA GLU A 19 2.44 11.46 -8.20
C GLU A 19 1.52 12.68 -8.12
N LYS A 20 0.35 12.61 -8.74
CA LYS A 20 -0.65 13.70 -8.73
C LYS A 20 -1.25 13.93 -7.33
N ARG A 21 -1.30 12.89 -6.51
CA ARG A 21 -1.95 12.90 -5.20
C ARG A 21 -0.96 12.90 -4.04
N ARG A 22 0.33 13.10 -4.31
CA ARG A 22 1.35 13.19 -3.25
C ARG A 22 0.97 14.24 -2.21
N PRO A 23 1.18 13.95 -0.92
CA PRO A 23 1.06 14.97 0.11
C PRO A 23 2.15 16.03 -0.04
N ASP A 24 1.91 17.18 0.53
CA ASP A 24 2.94 18.21 0.68
C ASP A 24 4.08 17.72 1.58
N PRO A 25 5.33 18.19 1.37
CA PRO A 25 6.46 17.81 2.22
C PRO A 25 6.28 18.29 3.66
N GLY A 26 6.60 17.43 4.63
CA GLY A 26 6.51 17.75 6.05
C GLY A 26 5.31 17.10 6.73
N PRO A 27 4.99 17.51 7.98
CA PRO A 27 3.80 17.05 8.67
C PRO A 27 2.54 17.42 7.89
N VAL A 28 1.52 16.56 7.95
CA VAL A 28 0.26 16.85 7.27
C VAL A 28 -0.40 18.12 7.85
N ASP A 29 -0.94 18.96 6.96
CA ASP A 29 -1.81 20.08 7.32
C ASP A 29 -3.26 19.68 6.99
N GLY A 30 -4.08 19.54 8.04
CA GLY A 30 -5.43 19.02 7.95
C GLY A 30 -5.48 17.50 7.73
N ARG A 31 -5.91 17.06 6.54
CA ARG A 31 -6.04 15.63 6.22
C ARG A 31 -5.66 15.31 4.79
N TRP A 32 -4.73 14.40 4.64
CA TRP A 32 -4.42 13.76 3.36
C TRP A 32 -4.99 12.33 3.35
N ALA A 33 -5.49 11.90 2.19
CA ALA A 33 -5.96 10.52 2.02
C ALA A 33 -5.84 10.07 0.56
N LEU A 34 -5.52 8.79 0.39
CA LEU A 34 -5.54 8.10 -0.90
C LEU A 34 -5.96 6.65 -0.68
N GLY A 35 -6.92 6.20 -1.47
CA GLY A 35 -7.43 4.84 -1.37
C GLY A 35 -8.03 4.32 -2.66
N ILE A 36 -8.56 3.10 -2.57
CA ILE A 36 -9.17 2.39 -3.70
C ILE A 36 -10.31 3.18 -4.35
N GLY A 37 -11.04 3.96 -3.54
CA GLY A 37 -12.13 4.81 -4.03
C GLY A 37 -11.64 5.93 -4.94
N ASP A 38 -10.51 6.56 -4.62
CA ASP A 38 -9.89 7.58 -5.46
C ASP A 38 -9.36 6.96 -6.75
N MET A 39 -8.71 5.80 -6.65
CA MET A 39 -8.22 5.06 -7.80
C MET A 39 -9.34 4.68 -8.75
N VAL A 40 -10.45 4.16 -8.22
CA VAL A 40 -11.65 3.83 -9.03
C VAL A 40 -12.27 5.10 -9.61
N ALA A 41 -12.37 6.19 -8.85
CA ALA A 41 -12.99 7.44 -9.31
C ALA A 41 -12.21 8.10 -10.46
N ASP A 42 -10.88 8.02 -10.42
CA ASP A 42 -9.99 8.61 -11.41
C ASP A 42 -9.73 7.68 -12.62
N HIS A 43 -10.21 6.44 -12.57
CA HIS A 43 -10.09 5.50 -13.70
C HIS A 43 -11.02 5.90 -14.86
N SER A 44 -10.52 5.81 -16.10
CA SER A 44 -11.22 6.24 -17.33
C SER A 44 -12.57 5.54 -17.58
N LEU A 45 -12.75 4.33 -17.05
CA LEU A 45 -14.01 3.57 -17.17
C LEU A 45 -15.06 4.00 -16.15
N THR A 46 -14.75 4.87 -15.21
CA THR A 46 -15.69 5.29 -14.16
C THR A 46 -16.52 6.50 -14.62
N PRO A 47 -17.85 6.37 -14.76
CA PRO A 47 -18.70 7.49 -15.13
C PRO A 47 -18.62 8.62 -14.10
N ASP A 48 -18.55 9.88 -14.53
CA ASP A 48 -18.40 11.06 -13.67
C ASP A 48 -19.45 11.12 -12.56
N ARG A 49 -20.70 10.77 -12.89
CA ARG A 49 -21.83 10.74 -11.93
C ARG A 49 -21.67 9.75 -10.79
N LEU A 50 -20.77 8.76 -10.91
CA LEU A 50 -20.53 7.74 -9.88
C LEU A 50 -19.25 8.02 -9.06
N ARG A 51 -18.41 8.97 -9.46
CA ARG A 51 -17.14 9.26 -8.80
C ARG A 51 -17.27 9.59 -7.32
N TRP A 52 -18.29 10.36 -6.95
CA TRP A 52 -18.54 10.72 -5.55
C TRP A 52 -18.90 9.50 -4.69
N LEU A 53 -19.63 8.54 -5.29
CA LEU A 53 -20.05 7.34 -4.60
C LEU A 53 -18.88 6.37 -4.41
N VAL A 54 -18.07 6.17 -5.45
CA VAL A 54 -16.94 5.23 -5.38
C VAL A 54 -15.81 5.75 -4.49
N ARG A 55 -15.67 7.06 -4.29
CA ARG A 55 -14.71 7.61 -3.31
C ARG A 55 -14.99 7.17 -1.87
N LYS A 56 -16.22 6.80 -1.54
CA LYS A 56 -16.52 6.21 -0.22
C LYS A 56 -15.85 4.86 -0.01
N LEU A 57 -15.34 4.23 -1.08
CA LEU A 57 -14.57 2.98 -0.99
C LEU A 57 -13.18 3.15 -0.38
N ASN A 58 -12.69 4.38 -0.18
CA ASN A 58 -11.40 4.62 0.50
C ASN A 58 -11.34 3.98 1.89
N HIS A 59 -12.49 3.83 2.54
CA HIS A 59 -12.61 3.14 3.82
C HIS A 59 -12.25 1.64 3.78
N PHE A 60 -12.21 1.03 2.58
CA PHE A 60 -11.95 -0.41 2.42
C PHE A 60 -10.56 -0.73 1.85
N GLY A 61 -9.74 0.28 1.64
CA GLY A 61 -8.38 0.09 1.14
C GLY A 61 -7.74 1.43 0.87
N GLY A 62 -6.76 1.78 1.68
CA GLY A 62 -6.03 3.02 1.52
C GLY A 62 -5.36 3.51 2.79
N VAL A 63 -4.79 4.70 2.68
CA VAL A 63 -4.10 5.41 3.76
C VAL A 63 -4.74 6.78 3.93
N ALA A 64 -5.00 7.18 5.17
CA ALA A 64 -5.24 8.56 5.51
C ALA A 64 -4.32 8.99 6.66
N ILE A 65 -3.83 10.21 6.57
CA ILE A 65 -2.99 10.86 7.57
C ILE A 65 -3.67 12.19 7.88
N SER A 66 -3.96 12.44 9.14
CA SER A 66 -4.51 13.70 9.60
C SER A 66 -3.69 14.25 10.77
N GLU A 67 -3.98 15.47 11.19
CA GLU A 67 -3.38 16.05 12.39
C GLU A 67 -3.69 15.23 13.65
N ASP A 68 -4.83 14.55 13.70
CA ASP A 68 -5.28 13.83 14.88
C ASP A 68 -4.98 12.33 14.85
N ALA A 69 -4.97 11.71 13.65
CA ALA A 69 -4.98 10.25 13.52
C ALA A 69 -4.33 9.74 12.24
N VAL A 70 -3.94 8.47 12.27
CA VAL A 70 -3.60 7.68 11.09
C VAL A 70 -4.68 6.62 10.85
N GLU A 71 -4.98 6.35 9.56
CA GLU A 71 -5.98 5.38 9.16
C GLU A 71 -5.41 4.46 8.08
N PHE A 72 -5.54 3.14 8.27
CA PHE A 72 -5.26 2.13 7.27
C PHE A 72 -6.51 1.29 7.03
N ASP A 73 -6.94 1.23 5.76
CA ASP A 73 -8.06 0.39 5.31
C ASP A 73 -9.37 0.61 6.10
N GLY A 74 -9.55 1.81 6.65
CA GLY A 74 -10.72 2.21 7.41
C GLY A 74 -10.63 2.05 8.92
N ASP A 75 -9.59 1.42 9.41
CA ASP A 75 -9.28 1.39 10.83
C ASP A 75 -8.38 2.59 11.19
N SER A 76 -8.74 3.33 12.22
CA SER A 76 -8.09 4.58 12.62
C SER A 76 -7.56 4.51 14.05
N VAL A 77 -6.41 5.15 14.27
CA VAL A 77 -5.80 5.32 15.60
C VAL A 77 -5.34 6.76 15.76
N GLU A 78 -5.67 7.39 16.88
CA GLU A 78 -5.21 8.72 17.22
C GLU A 78 -3.70 8.71 17.53
N TRP A 79 -2.98 9.75 17.09
CA TRP A 79 -1.54 9.84 17.35
C TRP A 79 -1.19 9.78 18.84
N ALA A 80 -2.07 10.32 19.69
CA ALA A 80 -1.90 10.31 21.14
C ALA A 80 -1.98 8.92 21.78
N GLU A 81 -2.57 7.94 21.09
CA GLU A 81 -2.68 6.55 21.56
C GLU A 81 -1.53 5.68 21.06
N ILE A 82 -0.74 6.17 20.09
CA ILE A 82 0.33 5.38 19.47
C ILE A 82 1.56 5.36 20.36
N GLU A 83 2.00 4.17 20.75
CA GLU A 83 3.22 3.94 21.51
C GLU A 83 4.46 3.92 20.60
N GLU A 84 4.36 3.20 19.48
CA GLU A 84 5.48 2.94 18.57
C GLU A 84 4.99 2.60 17.17
N ILE A 85 5.75 3.00 16.17
CA ILE A 85 5.57 2.56 14.78
C ILE A 85 6.79 1.74 14.38
N ARG A 86 6.54 0.52 13.89
CA ARG A 86 7.59 -0.37 13.39
C ARG A 86 7.58 -0.42 11.88
N THR A 87 8.76 -0.26 11.31
CA THR A 87 8.93 -0.38 9.86
C THR A 87 9.49 -1.73 9.48
N ARG A 88 9.00 -2.29 8.35
CA ARG A 88 9.53 -3.50 7.74
C ARG A 88 9.88 -3.26 6.28
N SER A 89 10.72 -4.10 5.70
CA SER A 89 10.87 -4.18 4.26
C SER A 89 9.52 -4.43 3.61
N LEU A 90 9.17 -3.63 2.58
CA LEU A 90 7.92 -3.81 1.82
C LEU A 90 7.78 -5.25 1.33
N ILE A 91 8.88 -5.82 0.85
CA ILE A 91 8.91 -7.17 0.31
C ILE A 91 8.60 -8.18 1.40
N GLU A 92 9.29 -8.13 2.53
CA GLU A 92 9.05 -9.02 3.67
C GLU A 92 7.63 -8.87 4.23
N TYR A 93 7.13 -7.63 4.31
CA TYR A 93 5.77 -7.35 4.77
C TYR A 93 4.72 -8.05 3.91
N LEU A 94 4.87 -7.99 2.61
CA LEU A 94 3.95 -8.65 1.67
C LEU A 94 4.04 -10.18 1.73
N PHE A 95 5.19 -10.73 2.07
CA PHE A 95 5.35 -12.17 2.29
C PHE A 95 4.67 -12.68 3.55
N THR A 96 4.91 -12.00 4.68
CA THR A 96 4.41 -12.43 5.99
C THR A 96 2.93 -12.13 6.16
N GLY A 97 2.41 -11.11 5.49
CA GLY A 97 1.04 -10.62 5.63
C GLY A 97 -0.06 -11.45 4.96
N GLY A 98 0.29 -12.49 4.18
CA GLY A 98 -0.70 -13.34 3.51
C GLY A 98 -1.57 -12.54 2.53
N VAL A 99 -1.02 -12.23 1.37
CA VAL A 99 -1.70 -11.53 0.25
C VAL A 99 -3.09 -12.12 -0.07
N ASP A 100 -3.27 -13.41 0.20
CA ASP A 100 -4.50 -14.12 -0.13
C ASP A 100 -5.71 -13.80 0.78
N LYS A 101 -5.49 -13.24 1.98
CA LYS A 101 -6.59 -13.10 2.96
C LYS A 101 -7.38 -11.81 2.83
N GLN A 102 -6.86 -10.77 2.17
CA GLN A 102 -7.49 -9.46 2.16
C GLN A 102 -8.27 -9.12 0.89
N ILE A 103 -7.83 -9.63 -0.27
CA ILE A 103 -8.47 -9.29 -1.56
C ILE A 103 -9.89 -9.87 -1.65
N ASP A 104 -10.13 -11.06 -1.09
CA ASP A 104 -11.44 -11.74 -1.16
C ASP A 104 -12.48 -11.17 -0.18
N LYS A 105 -12.07 -10.34 0.78
CA LYS A 105 -12.95 -9.84 1.85
C LYS A 105 -13.42 -8.39 1.67
N LEU A 106 -13.02 -7.68 0.60
CA LEU A 106 -13.44 -6.31 0.39
C LEU A 106 -14.96 -6.26 0.11
N PRO A 107 -15.78 -5.70 0.99
CA PRO A 107 -17.22 -5.54 0.78
C PRO A 107 -17.47 -4.40 -0.20
N ILE A 108 -17.01 -4.55 -1.45
CA ILE A 108 -17.08 -3.52 -2.46
C ILE A 108 -18.52 -3.47 -3.01
N PRO A 109 -19.21 -2.32 -2.90
CA PRO A 109 -20.54 -2.15 -3.48
C PRO A 109 -20.55 -2.47 -4.97
N TRP A 110 -21.68 -2.99 -5.44
CA TRP A 110 -21.83 -3.24 -6.86
C TRP A 110 -21.82 -1.93 -7.66
N PHE A 111 -20.94 -1.85 -8.68
CA PHE A 111 -20.97 -0.81 -9.69
C PHE A 111 -20.60 -1.41 -11.07
N PRO A 112 -21.06 -0.79 -12.18
CA PRO A 112 -20.72 -1.25 -13.52
C PRO A 112 -19.20 -1.30 -13.73
N PHE A 113 -18.71 -2.36 -14.39
CA PHE A 113 -17.27 -2.59 -14.67
C PHE A 113 -16.35 -2.81 -13.46
N ARG A 114 -16.90 -2.97 -12.24
CA ARG A 114 -16.09 -3.13 -11.02
C ARG A 114 -14.96 -4.17 -11.15
N ARG A 115 -15.25 -5.33 -11.77
CA ARG A 115 -14.23 -6.39 -11.97
C ARG A 115 -13.07 -5.91 -12.83
N LYS A 116 -13.33 -5.17 -13.91
CA LYS A 116 -12.29 -4.64 -14.79
C LYS A 116 -11.44 -3.60 -14.08
N VAL A 117 -12.06 -2.67 -13.35
CA VAL A 117 -11.36 -1.60 -12.63
C VAL A 117 -10.54 -2.18 -11.49
N LEU A 118 -11.10 -3.07 -10.67
CA LEU A 118 -10.37 -3.73 -9.58
C LEU A 118 -9.23 -4.60 -10.11
N GLY A 119 -9.47 -5.32 -11.21
CA GLY A 119 -8.43 -6.07 -11.89
C GLY A 119 -7.29 -5.18 -12.39
N ALA A 120 -7.57 -4.00 -12.95
CA ALA A 120 -6.55 -3.03 -13.37
C ALA A 120 -5.75 -2.51 -12.16
N ILE A 121 -6.40 -2.13 -11.07
CA ILE A 121 -5.74 -1.67 -9.84
C ILE A 121 -4.85 -2.78 -9.26
N SER A 122 -5.36 -4.01 -9.17
CA SER A 122 -4.59 -5.15 -8.66
C SER A 122 -3.37 -5.46 -9.53
N ARG A 123 -3.53 -5.45 -10.86
CA ARG A 123 -2.40 -5.65 -11.79
C ARG A 123 -1.38 -4.53 -11.67
N ALA A 124 -1.83 -3.27 -11.61
CA ALA A 124 -0.94 -2.13 -11.46
C ALA A 124 -0.14 -2.20 -10.15
N ALA A 125 -0.80 -2.48 -9.02
CA ALA A 125 -0.16 -2.65 -7.73
C ALA A 125 0.89 -3.79 -7.77
N LEU A 126 0.53 -4.95 -8.30
CA LEU A 126 1.45 -6.09 -8.44
C LEU A 126 2.63 -5.76 -9.38
N THR A 127 2.40 -5.00 -10.45
CA THR A 127 3.48 -4.58 -11.36
C THR A 127 4.45 -3.62 -10.71
N LEU A 128 3.96 -2.68 -9.90
CA LEU A 128 4.81 -1.77 -9.12
C LEU A 128 5.62 -2.51 -8.07
N LEU A 129 5.02 -3.48 -7.39
CA LEU A 129 5.71 -4.36 -6.44
C LEU A 129 6.80 -5.19 -7.13
N LEU A 130 6.49 -5.73 -8.30
CA LEU A 130 7.46 -6.48 -9.10
C LEU A 130 8.64 -5.61 -9.54
N ALA A 131 8.38 -4.36 -9.95
CA ALA A 131 9.42 -3.41 -10.33
C ALA A 131 10.29 -3.05 -9.11
N ALA A 132 9.69 -2.79 -7.95
CA ALA A 132 10.40 -2.51 -6.72
C ALA A 132 11.30 -3.68 -6.28
N ALA A 133 10.76 -4.91 -6.34
CA ALA A 133 11.52 -6.11 -6.00
C ALA A 133 12.69 -6.36 -6.96
N LYS A 134 12.51 -6.15 -8.27
CA LYS A 134 13.61 -6.24 -9.26
C LYS A 134 14.68 -5.20 -8.99
N GLN A 135 14.30 -3.95 -8.74
CA GLN A 135 15.23 -2.88 -8.45
C GLN A 135 16.05 -3.19 -7.20
N GLN A 136 15.44 -3.79 -6.18
CA GLN A 136 16.14 -4.21 -4.96
C GLN A 136 17.15 -5.34 -5.24
N LEU A 137 16.79 -6.31 -6.09
CA LEU A 137 17.70 -7.40 -6.50
C LEU A 137 18.89 -6.89 -7.33
N GLU A 138 18.66 -5.94 -8.23
CA GLU A 138 19.68 -5.46 -9.16
C GLU A 138 20.59 -4.40 -8.54
N GLY A 139 20.08 -3.58 -7.63
CA GLY A 139 20.75 -2.39 -7.12
C GLY A 139 21.34 -2.51 -5.73
N GLY A 140 20.99 -3.51 -4.95
CA GLY A 140 21.53 -3.79 -3.60
C GLY A 140 21.38 -2.67 -2.55
N ALA A 141 20.77 -1.52 -2.88
CA ALA A 141 20.97 -0.31 -2.12
C ALA A 141 19.70 0.39 -1.59
N LEU A 142 18.51 0.02 -2.02
CA LEU A 142 17.29 0.70 -1.56
C LEU A 142 16.24 -0.29 -1.11
N GLU A 143 16.41 -0.74 0.12
CA GLU A 143 15.33 -1.42 0.84
C GLU A 143 14.20 -0.42 1.08
N ILE A 144 13.06 -0.62 0.40
CA ILE A 144 11.87 0.18 0.65
C ILE A 144 11.26 -0.29 1.96
N ARG A 145 11.42 0.50 3.01
CA ARG A 145 10.79 0.24 4.30
C ARG A 145 9.47 1.00 4.39
N ILE A 146 8.46 0.35 4.93
CA ILE A 146 7.14 0.93 5.15
C ILE A 146 6.76 0.84 6.61
N PRO A 147 5.93 1.76 7.14
CA PRO A 147 5.23 1.58 8.41
C PRO A 147 4.37 0.31 8.32
N ALA A 148 4.79 -0.75 8.98
CA ALA A 148 4.17 -2.07 8.89
C ALA A 148 3.27 -2.38 10.09
N GLU A 149 3.61 -1.83 11.26
CA GLU A 149 2.89 -2.06 12.51
C GLU A 149 2.81 -0.74 13.29
N VAL A 150 1.59 -0.29 13.55
CA VAL A 150 1.31 0.82 14.47
C VAL A 150 0.81 0.22 15.76
N ARG A 151 1.65 0.26 16.81
CA ARG A 151 1.31 -0.26 18.14
C ARG A 151 0.67 0.84 18.97
N TYR A 152 -0.47 0.55 19.57
CA TYR A 152 -1.23 1.54 20.32
C TYR A 152 -1.92 0.95 21.54
N ASP A 153 -2.17 1.82 22.52
CA ASP A 153 -2.88 1.46 23.73
C ASP A 153 -4.34 1.10 23.46
N GLY A 154 -4.71 -0.13 23.73
CA GLY A 154 -6.11 -0.54 23.77
C GLY A 154 -6.61 -0.63 25.20
N LEU A 155 -7.93 -0.58 25.41
CA LEU A 155 -8.58 -0.59 26.73
C LEU A 155 -8.09 -1.67 27.70
N LEU A 156 -7.55 -2.79 27.21
CA LEU A 156 -7.14 -3.94 28.04
C LEU A 156 -5.76 -4.49 27.63
N ARG A 157 -5.23 -4.13 26.49
CA ARG A 157 -3.95 -4.61 25.95
C ARG A 157 -3.50 -3.73 24.79
N THR A 158 -2.21 -3.72 24.54
CA THR A 158 -1.64 -3.15 23.31
C THR A 158 -2.25 -3.82 22.09
N ARG A 159 -2.61 -3.03 21.10
CA ARG A 159 -3.16 -3.45 19.81
C ARG A 159 -2.21 -3.04 18.70
N GLU A 160 -2.44 -3.62 17.54
CA GLU A 160 -1.67 -3.32 16.34
C GLU A 160 -2.62 -2.96 15.20
N LEU A 161 -2.30 -1.86 14.52
CA LEU A 161 -2.88 -1.49 13.24
C LEU A 161 -1.82 -1.72 12.17
N ALA A 162 -2.15 -2.52 11.18
CA ALA A 162 -1.25 -2.88 10.08
C ALA A 162 -1.91 -2.53 8.73
N PRO A 163 -1.16 -1.94 7.77
CA PRO A 163 -1.70 -1.60 6.46
C PRO A 163 -2.01 -2.86 5.65
N GLY A 164 -3.11 -2.87 4.91
CA GLY A 164 -3.34 -3.87 3.88
C GLY A 164 -2.42 -3.69 2.68
N MET A 165 -2.50 -4.59 1.71
CA MET A 165 -1.63 -4.60 0.54
C MET A 165 -1.63 -3.26 -0.22
N LEU A 166 -2.81 -2.67 -0.46
CA LEU A 166 -2.90 -1.39 -1.18
C LEU A 166 -2.34 -0.24 -0.37
N ALA A 167 -2.64 -0.20 0.94
CA ALA A 167 -2.06 0.79 1.86
C ALA A 167 -0.53 0.66 1.90
N ALA A 168 0.02 -0.56 1.94
CA ALA A 168 1.45 -0.80 1.88
C ALA A 168 2.11 -0.28 0.60
N VAL A 169 1.46 -0.47 -0.56
CA VAL A 169 1.92 0.10 -1.85
C VAL A 169 1.89 1.63 -1.83
N ILE A 170 0.86 2.23 -1.27
CA ILE A 170 0.75 3.70 -1.13
C ILE A 170 1.86 4.23 -0.21
N LEU A 171 2.10 3.57 0.94
CA LEU A 171 3.16 3.91 1.89
C LEU A 171 4.57 3.71 1.33
N ALA A 172 4.72 2.91 0.27
CA ALA A 172 5.99 2.75 -0.42
C ALA A 172 6.39 4.00 -1.23
N ASP A 173 5.44 4.89 -1.59
CA ASP A 173 5.76 6.18 -2.22
C ASP A 173 6.58 7.04 -1.25
N PRO A 174 7.76 7.54 -1.67
CA PRO A 174 8.65 8.30 -0.79
C PRO A 174 8.01 9.55 -0.18
N ALA A 175 7.14 10.26 -0.93
CA ALA A 175 6.49 11.47 -0.43
C ALA A 175 5.45 11.14 0.64
N VAL A 176 4.67 10.06 0.44
CA VAL A 176 3.69 9.60 1.43
C VAL A 176 4.40 9.16 2.71
N ARG A 177 5.48 8.38 2.58
CA ARG A 177 6.26 7.92 3.73
C ARG A 177 6.88 9.09 4.49
N GLN A 178 7.48 10.06 3.79
CA GLN A 178 8.05 11.25 4.42
C GLN A 178 7.00 12.06 5.18
N CYS A 179 5.81 12.27 4.59
CA CYS A 179 4.71 12.95 5.26
C CYS A 179 4.25 12.18 6.51
N PHE A 180 4.12 10.86 6.41
CA PHE A 180 3.76 10.00 7.54
C PHE A 180 4.79 10.10 8.68
N GLU A 181 6.09 9.93 8.38
CA GLU A 181 7.18 10.00 9.35
C GLU A 181 7.31 11.40 9.97
N ALA A 182 7.14 12.44 9.17
CA ALA A 182 7.15 13.82 9.66
C ALA A 182 5.98 14.10 10.60
N THR A 183 4.78 13.58 10.28
CA THR A 183 3.59 13.72 11.14
C THR A 183 3.78 12.93 12.44
N ALA A 184 4.25 11.68 12.38
CA ALA A 184 4.57 10.89 13.56
C ALA A 184 5.59 11.60 14.47
N SER A 185 6.64 12.16 13.88
CA SER A 185 7.66 12.93 14.61
C SER A 185 7.08 14.20 15.28
N ALA A 186 6.16 14.89 14.61
CA ALA A 186 5.49 16.05 15.18
C ALA A 186 4.65 15.70 16.42
N HIS A 187 4.17 14.47 16.51
CA HIS A 187 3.45 13.92 17.68
C HIS A 187 4.36 13.16 18.66
N ALA A 188 5.69 13.27 18.52
CA ALA A 188 6.69 12.56 19.33
C ALA A 188 6.54 11.03 19.31
N VAL A 189 5.96 10.46 18.25
CA VAL A 189 5.85 9.03 18.04
C VAL A 189 7.13 8.50 17.41
N SER A 190 7.73 7.48 18.01
CA SER A 190 8.95 6.85 17.49
C SER A 190 8.66 5.93 16.31
N VAL A 191 9.51 6.02 15.28
CA VAL A 191 9.49 5.14 14.12
C VAL A 191 10.77 4.33 14.12
N THR A 192 10.66 3.01 14.36
CA THR A 192 11.81 2.12 14.53
C THR A 192 11.76 0.94 13.57
N PRO A 193 12.90 0.35 13.18
CA PRO A 193 12.91 -0.92 12.48
C PRO A 193 12.33 -2.04 13.36
N ALA A 194 11.58 -2.97 12.78
CA ALA A 194 11.17 -4.18 13.50
C ALA A 194 12.38 -5.10 13.76
N ASP A 195 12.42 -5.71 14.95
CA ASP A 195 13.54 -6.55 15.37
C ASP A 195 13.69 -7.84 14.53
N ASP A 196 12.61 -8.28 13.86
CA ASP A 196 12.58 -9.49 13.02
C ASP A 196 13.24 -9.31 11.65
N ASP A 197 13.77 -8.13 11.34
CA ASP A 197 14.51 -7.85 10.09
C ASP A 197 15.88 -8.57 10.00
N VAL A 198 16.18 -9.46 10.93
CA VAL A 198 17.41 -10.25 10.93
C VAL A 198 17.20 -11.55 10.14
N MET A 199 17.04 -11.44 8.83
CA MET A 199 17.29 -12.60 7.97
C MET A 199 18.79 -12.80 7.87
N ASP A 200 19.26 -13.96 8.29
CA ASP A 200 20.65 -14.28 8.58
C ASP A 200 21.59 -14.29 7.37
N SER A 201 21.08 -14.22 6.11
CA SER A 201 21.95 -14.11 4.95
C SER A 201 21.34 -13.34 3.76
N ALA A 202 22.17 -12.64 3.00
CA ALA A 202 21.80 -11.98 1.75
C ALA A 202 21.29 -12.97 0.68
N ASP A 203 21.79 -14.20 0.72
CA ASP A 203 21.43 -15.25 -0.24
C ASP A 203 20.01 -15.78 0.02
N GLU A 204 19.62 -15.97 1.27
CA GLU A 204 18.25 -16.37 1.65
C GLU A 204 17.23 -15.31 1.25
N ARG A 205 17.58 -14.02 1.44
CA ARG A 205 16.73 -12.89 0.96
C ARG A 205 16.59 -12.91 -0.55
N ALA A 206 17.67 -13.12 -1.28
CA ALA A 206 17.63 -13.16 -2.74
C ALA A 206 16.77 -14.31 -3.27
N ASP A 207 16.85 -15.50 -2.67
CA ASP A 207 16.05 -16.66 -3.05
C ASP A 207 14.57 -16.47 -2.73
N GLN A 208 14.27 -15.85 -1.61
CA GLN A 208 12.92 -15.52 -1.20
C GLN A 208 12.29 -14.48 -2.14
N ILE A 209 13.03 -13.43 -2.51
CA ILE A 209 12.60 -12.43 -3.49
C ILE A 209 12.35 -13.08 -4.86
N ARG A 210 13.21 -14.00 -5.31
CA ARG A 210 13.00 -14.73 -6.57
C ARG A 210 11.74 -15.58 -6.55
N SER A 211 11.52 -16.32 -5.46
CA SER A 211 10.31 -17.14 -5.28
C SER A 211 9.04 -16.29 -5.34
N MET A 212 9.07 -15.10 -4.75
CA MET A 212 7.96 -14.16 -4.80
C MET A 212 7.75 -13.58 -6.20
N LEU A 213 8.81 -13.19 -6.89
CA LEU A 213 8.71 -12.70 -8.25
C LEU A 213 8.01 -13.71 -9.14
N ASP A 214 8.30 -14.99 -8.94
CA ASP A 214 7.64 -16.08 -9.66
C ASP A 214 6.17 -16.21 -9.29
N ALA A 215 5.84 -16.15 -8.00
CA ALA A 215 4.45 -16.21 -7.51
C ALA A 215 3.62 -15.02 -7.98
N ILE A 216 4.14 -13.79 -7.89
CA ILE A 216 3.48 -12.58 -8.38
C ILE A 216 3.29 -12.66 -9.90
N SER A 217 4.32 -13.09 -10.64
CA SER A 217 4.27 -13.22 -12.09
C SER A 217 3.23 -14.26 -12.54
N ALA A 218 3.07 -15.35 -11.79
CA ALA A 218 2.03 -16.35 -12.01
C ALA A 218 0.63 -15.76 -11.73
N ARG A 219 0.48 -14.98 -10.65
CA ARG A 219 -0.80 -14.35 -10.28
C ARG A 219 -1.21 -13.29 -11.31
N VAL A 220 -0.28 -12.45 -11.76
CA VAL A 220 -0.54 -11.45 -12.82
C VAL A 220 -1.02 -12.15 -14.10
N ARG A 221 -0.38 -13.24 -14.51
CA ARG A 221 -0.83 -14.04 -15.66
C ARG A 221 -2.24 -14.59 -15.47
N ALA A 222 -2.54 -15.18 -14.33
CA ALA A 222 -3.88 -15.68 -14.02
C ALA A 222 -4.98 -14.60 -14.04
N LEU A 223 -4.66 -13.35 -13.65
CA LEU A 223 -5.58 -12.21 -13.73
C LEU A 223 -5.75 -11.66 -15.15
N SER A 224 -4.82 -11.94 -16.06
CA SER A 224 -4.89 -11.53 -17.46
C SER A 224 -5.71 -12.49 -18.31
N ASP A 225 -5.76 -13.78 -17.93
CA ASP A 225 -6.44 -14.85 -18.67
C ASP A 225 -7.94 -14.99 -18.33
N GLY A 226 -8.49 -14.21 -17.39
CA GLY A 226 -9.89 -14.24 -16.93
C GLY A 226 -10.64 -12.93 -17.18
#